data_6a1e9bd4898512283ab792590b55f17b
#
_entry.id   6a1e9bd4898512283ab792590b55f17b
#
_cell.length_a   1.000
_cell.length_b   1.000
_cell.length_c   1.000
_cell.angle_alpha   90.00
_cell.angle_beta   90.00
_cell.angle_gamma   90.00
#
_symmetry.space_group_name_H-M   'P 1'
#
loop_
_entity.id
_entity.type
_entity.pdbx_description
1 polymer ?
#
loop_
_entity_poly.entity_id
_entity_poly.type
_entity_poly.pdbx_seq_one_letter_code
_entity_poly.pdbx_strand_id
1 'polypeptide(L)'
;NRDAWDGDVLILGKPLGVGILGSAMKKGLLDADGYAQMIATTTRLNKVGPTLAELPGVHALTDVTGFGLLGHLLELCRGAGLGATITAGALPVMPAAIPFAKQGIGPGAIGRNLASCGDAVRFDTGVEAWQRNLTADAQTSGGLLVACDAGSREQVLACFRAAGFGDA
;
A
#
# COMPACT_ATOMS: atom_id res chain seq x y z
N ASN A 1 6.05 -10.28 11.94
CA ASN A 1 5.85 -8.83 11.72
C ASN A 1 5.70 -8.02 13.01
N ARG A 2 6.46 -8.37 14.06
CA ARG A 2 6.44 -7.66 15.34
C ARG A 2 7.79 -7.03 15.70
N ASP A 3 8.71 -7.03 14.74
CA ASP A 3 10.09 -6.63 14.98
C ASP A 3 10.42 -5.24 14.39
N ALA A 4 9.40 -4.45 14.00
CA ALA A 4 9.59 -3.05 13.63
C ALA A 4 10.07 -2.23 14.84
N TRP A 5 10.91 -1.25 14.59
CA TRP A 5 11.53 -0.42 15.62
C TRP A 5 11.04 1.03 15.53
N ASP A 6 11.11 1.74 16.65
CA ASP A 6 10.84 3.18 16.65
C ASP A 6 11.89 3.91 15.81
N GLY A 7 11.43 4.79 14.92
CA GLY A 7 12.28 5.48 13.94
C GLY A 7 12.40 4.79 12.59
N ASP A 8 11.81 3.60 12.41
CA ASP A 8 11.75 2.95 11.09
C ASP A 8 11.02 3.81 10.06
N VAL A 9 11.49 3.75 8.83
CA VAL A 9 10.78 4.28 7.67
C VAL A 9 10.00 3.19 6.98
N LEU A 10 8.86 3.57 6.39
CA LEU A 10 7.97 2.66 5.67
C LEU A 10 8.14 2.82 4.16
N ILE A 11 8.29 1.72 3.44
CA ILE A 11 8.40 1.68 1.99
C ILE A 11 7.34 0.74 1.44
N LEU A 12 6.58 1.20 0.44
CA LEU A 12 5.55 0.41 -0.23
C LEU A 12 5.97 0.09 -1.67
N GLY A 13 6.15 -1.20 -1.98
CA GLY A 13 6.75 -1.68 -3.22
C GLY A 13 5.87 -1.62 -4.46
N LYS A 14 4.55 -1.41 -4.35
CA LYS A 14 3.65 -1.26 -5.51
C LYS A 14 2.63 -0.17 -5.25
N PRO A 15 2.14 0.50 -6.32
CA PRO A 15 1.10 1.51 -6.18
C PRO A 15 -0.24 0.91 -5.75
N LEU A 16 -1.01 1.71 -5.00
CA LEU A 16 -2.38 1.40 -4.56
C LEU A 16 -3.40 1.68 -5.68
N GLY A 17 -4.59 1.07 -5.56
CA GLY A 17 -5.73 1.38 -6.41
C GLY A 17 -6.30 0.17 -7.17
N VAL A 18 -5.79 -1.06 -6.95
CA VAL A 18 -6.25 -2.27 -7.66
C VAL A 18 -7.74 -2.53 -7.44
N GLY A 19 -8.25 -2.39 -6.22
CA GLY A 19 -9.67 -2.61 -5.93
C GLY A 19 -10.56 -1.55 -6.58
N ILE A 20 -10.10 -0.30 -6.61
CA ILE A 20 -10.77 0.82 -7.28
C ILE A 20 -10.87 0.54 -8.78
N LEU A 21 -9.75 0.19 -9.44
CA LEU A 21 -9.74 -0.14 -10.87
C LEU A 21 -10.59 -1.38 -11.18
N GLY A 22 -10.53 -2.42 -10.33
CA GLY A 22 -11.41 -3.59 -10.47
C GLY A 22 -12.89 -3.24 -10.37
N SER A 23 -13.26 -2.26 -9.54
CA SER A 23 -14.62 -1.77 -9.43
C SER A 23 -15.05 -0.95 -10.66
N ALA A 24 -14.13 -0.11 -11.19
CA ALA A 24 -14.36 0.62 -12.43
C ALA A 24 -14.52 -0.33 -13.62
N MET A 25 -13.68 -1.38 -13.70
CA MET A 25 -13.79 -2.43 -14.73
C MET A 25 -15.15 -3.12 -14.70
N LYS A 26 -15.62 -3.55 -13.51
CA LYS A 26 -16.95 -4.19 -13.37
C LYS A 26 -18.12 -3.29 -13.79
N LYS A 27 -17.93 -1.99 -13.74
CA LYS A 27 -18.92 -0.98 -14.19
C LYS A 27 -18.76 -0.61 -15.66
N GLY A 28 -17.81 -1.18 -16.40
CA GLY A 28 -17.54 -0.85 -17.79
C GLY A 28 -16.93 0.55 -18.01
N LEU A 29 -16.30 1.12 -16.98
CA LEU A 29 -15.76 2.48 -17.00
C LEU A 29 -14.25 2.53 -17.23
N LEU A 30 -13.55 1.38 -17.05
CA LEU A 30 -12.11 1.30 -17.16
C LEU A 30 -11.69 1.22 -18.64
N ASP A 31 -10.81 2.11 -19.06
CA ASP A 31 -10.21 2.09 -20.38
C ASP A 31 -9.08 1.06 -20.50
N ALA A 32 -8.51 0.92 -21.71
CA ALA A 32 -7.45 -0.04 -21.98
C ALA A 32 -6.17 0.27 -21.20
N ASP A 33 -5.83 1.54 -21.00
CA ASP A 33 -4.62 1.95 -20.29
C ASP A 33 -4.74 1.65 -18.79
N GLY A 34 -5.87 1.96 -18.17
CA GLY A 34 -6.14 1.60 -16.78
C GLY A 34 -6.16 0.09 -16.56
N TYR A 35 -6.71 -0.67 -17.50
CA TYR A 35 -6.66 -2.12 -17.47
C TYR A 35 -5.22 -2.63 -17.55
N ALA A 36 -4.39 -2.10 -18.44
CA ALA A 36 -2.98 -2.47 -18.56
C ALA A 36 -2.20 -2.17 -17.27
N GLN A 37 -2.40 -1.00 -16.64
CA GLN A 37 -1.80 -0.66 -15.34
C GLN A 37 -2.18 -1.67 -14.25
N MET A 38 -3.46 -2.02 -14.16
CA MET A 38 -3.97 -2.99 -13.18
C MET A 38 -3.33 -4.36 -13.39
N ILE A 39 -3.28 -4.87 -14.63
CA ILE A 39 -2.69 -6.17 -14.94
C ILE A 39 -1.18 -6.16 -14.67
N ALA A 40 -0.46 -5.13 -15.11
CA ALA A 40 0.98 -5.02 -14.87
C ALA A 40 1.32 -5.07 -13.37
N THR A 41 0.53 -4.39 -12.53
CA THR A 41 0.71 -4.38 -11.08
C THR A 41 0.38 -5.73 -10.45
N THR A 42 -0.76 -6.34 -10.81
CA THR A 42 -1.23 -7.58 -10.18
C THR A 42 -0.46 -8.82 -10.60
N THR A 43 0.08 -8.85 -11.81
CA THR A 43 0.88 -9.98 -12.33
C THR A 43 2.35 -9.94 -11.92
N ARG A 44 2.85 -8.79 -11.47
CA ARG A 44 4.23 -8.66 -10.98
C ARG A 44 4.36 -9.36 -9.63
N LEU A 45 5.16 -10.41 -9.56
CA LEU A 45 5.38 -11.17 -8.33
C LEU A 45 6.33 -10.44 -7.38
N ASN A 46 6.08 -10.51 -6.07
CA ASN A 46 6.92 -9.95 -5.01
C ASN A 46 8.19 -10.78 -4.74
N LYS A 47 8.91 -11.22 -5.80
CA LYS A 47 10.11 -12.07 -5.71
C LYS A 47 11.26 -11.41 -4.96
N VAL A 48 11.23 -10.10 -4.78
CA VAL A 48 12.23 -9.34 -4.03
C VAL A 48 12.13 -9.57 -2.51
N GLY A 49 11.01 -10.11 -2.02
CA GLY A 49 10.75 -10.29 -0.59
C GLY A 49 11.86 -11.03 0.16
N PRO A 50 12.32 -12.22 -0.27
CA PRO A 50 13.44 -12.92 0.38
C PRO A 50 14.72 -12.08 0.46
N THR A 51 15.10 -11.40 -0.61
CA THR A 51 16.28 -10.51 -0.63
C THR A 51 16.14 -9.35 0.37
N LEU A 52 14.95 -8.74 0.46
CA LEU A 52 14.69 -7.69 1.44
C LEU A 52 14.77 -8.21 2.87
N ALA A 53 14.24 -9.41 3.12
CA ALA A 53 14.25 -10.01 4.45
C ALA A 53 15.67 -10.39 4.95
N GLU A 54 16.66 -10.50 4.06
CA GLU A 54 18.05 -10.75 4.40
C GLU A 54 18.84 -9.47 4.73
N LEU A 55 18.27 -8.29 4.49
CA LEU A 55 18.94 -7.02 4.81
C LEU A 55 18.86 -6.75 6.32
N PRO A 56 20.01 -6.54 7.01
CA PRO A 56 20.01 -6.35 8.47
C PRO A 56 19.17 -5.17 8.96
N GLY A 57 19.01 -4.14 8.14
CA GLY A 57 18.21 -2.98 8.49
C GLY A 57 16.73 -3.10 8.13
N VAL A 58 16.26 -4.25 7.64
CA VAL A 58 14.83 -4.52 7.43
C VAL A 58 14.30 -5.27 8.65
N HIS A 59 13.42 -4.63 9.40
CA HIS A 59 12.93 -5.15 10.67
C HIS A 59 11.56 -5.84 10.52
N ALA A 60 10.70 -5.37 9.62
CA ALA A 60 9.42 -6.01 9.35
C ALA A 60 9.02 -5.90 7.87
N LEU A 61 8.30 -6.91 7.40
CA LEU A 61 7.90 -7.04 6.01
C LEU A 61 6.54 -7.78 5.94
N THR A 62 5.58 -7.22 5.20
CA THR A 62 4.30 -7.87 4.90
C THR A 62 3.85 -7.50 3.49
N ASP A 63 2.99 -8.30 2.87
CA ASP A 63 2.29 -7.91 1.64
C ASP A 63 0.99 -7.19 1.98
N VAL A 64 0.62 -6.22 1.15
CA VAL A 64 -0.62 -5.47 1.28
C VAL A 64 -1.68 -6.12 0.40
N THR A 65 -2.76 -6.65 1.02
CA THR A 65 -3.80 -7.38 0.33
C THR A 65 -5.22 -6.89 0.70
N GLY A 66 -6.12 -7.78 1.07
CA GLY A 66 -7.55 -7.51 1.20
C GLY A 66 -7.97 -6.47 2.22
N PHE A 67 -7.15 -6.24 3.26
CA PHE A 67 -7.41 -5.23 4.30
C PHE A 67 -6.89 -3.82 3.94
N GLY A 68 -6.30 -3.67 2.75
CA GLY A 68 -5.68 -2.42 2.31
C GLY A 68 -4.43 -2.07 3.10
N LEU A 69 -3.81 -0.95 2.77
CA LEU A 69 -2.59 -0.48 3.44
C LEU A 69 -2.81 -0.31 4.94
N LEU A 70 -3.93 0.31 5.35
CA LEU A 70 -4.20 0.57 6.76
C LEU A 70 -4.31 -0.69 7.60
N GLY A 71 -5.02 -1.72 7.12
CA GLY A 71 -5.18 -2.96 7.86
C GLY A 71 -3.85 -3.66 8.11
N HIS A 72 -3.03 -3.80 7.06
CA HIS A 72 -1.71 -4.46 7.17
C HIS A 72 -0.71 -3.64 7.98
N LEU A 73 -0.73 -2.31 7.87
CA LEU A 73 0.12 -1.45 8.70
C LEU A 73 -0.30 -1.51 10.18
N LEU A 74 -1.60 -1.54 10.48
CA LEU A 74 -2.09 -1.70 11.85
C LEU A 74 -1.66 -3.04 12.47
N GLU A 75 -1.65 -4.13 11.70
CA GLU A 75 -1.13 -5.42 12.18
C GLU A 75 0.35 -5.31 12.54
N LEU A 76 1.14 -4.65 11.69
CA LEU A 76 2.56 -4.42 11.94
C LEU A 76 2.78 -3.56 13.19
N CYS A 77 2.06 -2.44 13.31
CA CYS A 77 2.12 -1.55 14.46
C CYS A 77 1.72 -2.26 15.76
N ARG A 78 0.62 -3.02 15.75
CA ARG A 78 0.15 -3.78 16.92
C ARG A 78 1.14 -4.86 17.33
N GLY A 79 1.73 -5.55 16.36
CA GLY A 79 2.75 -6.58 16.61
C GLY A 79 4.00 -6.02 17.29
N ALA A 80 4.41 -4.81 16.94
CA ALA A 80 5.59 -4.12 17.47
C ALA A 80 5.29 -3.24 18.71
N GLY A 81 4.02 -2.98 19.03
CA GLY A 81 3.64 -2.03 20.08
C GLY A 81 3.91 -0.57 19.72
N LEU A 82 3.89 -0.24 18.43
CA LEU A 82 4.24 1.08 17.88
C LEU A 82 3.04 1.75 17.19
N GLY A 83 3.18 3.04 16.90
CA GLY A 83 2.34 3.79 15.98
C GLY A 83 3.07 4.09 14.68
N ALA A 84 2.35 4.51 13.65
CA ALA A 84 2.93 4.97 12.39
C ALA A 84 2.24 6.22 11.86
N THR A 85 2.99 7.06 11.17
CA THR A 85 2.48 8.24 10.46
C THR A 85 2.70 8.03 8.96
N ILE A 86 1.63 8.21 8.18
CA ILE A 86 1.68 8.15 6.71
C ILE A 86 1.39 9.54 6.13
N THR A 87 2.25 9.99 5.23
CA THR A 87 1.98 11.17 4.40
C THR A 87 1.18 10.74 3.18
N ALA A 88 -0.12 11.07 3.12
CA ALA A 88 -1.02 10.63 2.07
C ALA A 88 -0.53 10.98 0.64
N GLY A 89 0.11 12.15 0.48
CA GLY A 89 0.67 12.59 -0.81
C GLY A 89 1.96 11.87 -1.23
N ALA A 90 2.59 11.10 -0.34
CA ALA A 90 3.79 10.32 -0.64
C ALA A 90 3.46 8.86 -1.04
N LEU A 91 2.21 8.44 -0.93
CA LEU A 91 1.83 7.07 -1.29
C LEU A 91 1.89 6.88 -2.81
N PRO A 92 2.52 5.79 -3.29
CA PRO A 92 2.44 5.43 -4.70
C PRO A 92 1.00 5.02 -5.06
N VAL A 93 0.44 5.62 -6.09
CA VAL A 93 -0.93 5.39 -6.55
C VAL A 93 -0.94 5.19 -8.05
N MET A 94 -1.70 4.21 -8.53
CA MET A 94 -1.91 4.06 -9.97
C MET A 94 -2.63 5.30 -10.53
N PRO A 95 -2.06 6.03 -11.49
CA PRO A 95 -2.67 7.25 -12.03
C PRO A 95 -4.10 7.04 -12.51
N ALA A 96 -4.39 5.89 -13.15
CA ALA A 96 -5.74 5.54 -13.61
C ALA A 96 -6.76 5.37 -12.46
N ALA A 97 -6.33 5.09 -11.22
CA ALA A 97 -7.24 4.92 -10.09
C ALA A 97 -7.73 6.26 -9.51
N ILE A 98 -6.95 7.33 -9.63
CA ILE A 98 -7.24 8.63 -8.99
C ILE A 98 -8.60 9.21 -9.42
N PRO A 99 -8.95 9.30 -10.70
CA PRO A 99 -10.24 9.83 -11.12
C PRO A 99 -11.43 9.05 -10.55
N PHE A 100 -11.31 7.71 -10.50
CA PHE A 100 -12.36 6.85 -9.96
C PHE A 100 -12.47 6.97 -8.44
N ALA A 101 -11.34 7.04 -7.73
CA ALA A 101 -11.31 7.29 -6.29
C ALA A 101 -12.02 8.60 -5.93
N LYS A 102 -11.75 9.69 -6.66
CA LYS A 102 -12.40 10.99 -6.47
C LYS A 102 -13.91 10.95 -6.74
N GLN A 103 -14.39 10.09 -7.63
CA GLN A 103 -15.80 9.84 -7.89
C GLN A 103 -16.46 8.90 -6.86
N GLY A 104 -15.70 8.41 -5.87
CA GLY A 104 -16.20 7.46 -4.88
C GLY A 104 -16.40 6.04 -5.43
N ILE A 105 -15.80 5.72 -6.58
CA ILE A 105 -15.84 4.37 -7.16
C ILE A 105 -14.80 3.52 -6.44
N GLY A 106 -15.24 2.39 -5.89
CA GLY A 106 -14.37 1.45 -5.20
C GLY A 106 -15.15 0.21 -4.72
N PRO A 107 -14.45 -0.81 -4.24
CA PRO A 107 -15.08 -2.02 -3.72
C PRO A 107 -15.75 -1.74 -2.36
N GLY A 108 -16.81 -2.47 -2.05
CA GLY A 108 -17.47 -2.41 -0.75
C GLY A 108 -16.57 -2.79 0.44
N ALA A 109 -15.40 -3.37 0.16
CA ALA A 109 -14.38 -3.66 1.16
C ALA A 109 -13.81 -2.38 1.81
N ILE A 110 -13.73 -1.25 1.08
CA ILE A 110 -13.21 0.02 1.61
C ILE A 110 -13.94 0.42 2.90
N GLY A 111 -15.27 0.45 2.87
CA GLY A 111 -16.06 0.83 4.04
C GLY A 111 -15.88 -0.12 5.23
N ARG A 112 -15.80 -1.43 4.96
CA ARG A 112 -15.54 -2.44 6.01
C ARG A 112 -14.13 -2.31 6.58
N ASN A 113 -13.13 -2.08 5.74
CA ASN A 113 -11.74 -1.91 6.15
C ASN A 113 -11.57 -0.64 7.01
N LEU A 114 -12.18 0.49 6.60
CA LEU A 114 -12.19 1.72 7.42
C LEU A 114 -12.88 1.49 8.77
N ALA A 115 -14.04 0.83 8.76
CA ALA A 115 -14.76 0.53 10.00
C ALA A 115 -13.96 -0.38 10.95
N SER A 116 -13.20 -1.35 10.40
CA SER A 116 -12.35 -2.25 11.21
C SER A 116 -11.16 -1.55 11.85
N CYS A 117 -10.69 -0.44 11.27
CA CYS A 117 -9.63 0.38 11.85
C CYS A 117 -10.12 1.14 13.11
N GLY A 118 -11.39 1.55 13.13
CA GLY A 118 -12.00 2.28 14.26
C GLY A 118 -11.14 3.47 14.70
N ASP A 119 -11.05 3.64 16.02
CA ASP A 119 -10.28 4.73 16.65
C ASP A 119 -8.75 4.55 16.57
N ALA A 120 -8.27 3.41 16.05
CA ALA A 120 -6.84 3.17 15.89
C ALA A 120 -6.21 4.00 14.76
N VAL A 121 -7.01 4.58 13.86
CA VAL A 121 -6.56 5.44 12.77
C VAL A 121 -7.20 6.81 12.88
N ARG A 122 -6.38 7.85 12.83
CA ARG A 122 -6.81 9.25 12.75
C ARG A 122 -6.34 9.84 11.44
N PHE A 123 -7.23 10.56 10.78
CA PHE A 123 -6.91 11.31 9.57
C PHE A 123 -6.87 12.79 9.88
N ASP A 124 -5.81 13.46 9.46
CA ASP A 124 -5.73 14.92 9.56
C ASP A 124 -6.77 15.59 8.65
N THR A 125 -7.12 16.82 8.98
CA THR A 125 -8.16 17.60 8.27
C THR A 125 -7.86 17.83 6.80
N GLY A 126 -6.57 17.86 6.42
CA GLY A 126 -6.11 18.03 5.03
C GLY A 126 -6.20 16.75 4.18
N VAL A 127 -6.49 15.58 4.77
CA VAL A 127 -6.61 14.33 4.02
C VAL A 127 -8.00 14.22 3.42
N GLU A 128 -8.08 14.26 2.09
CA GLU A 128 -9.35 14.19 1.35
C GLU A 128 -10.01 12.80 1.48
N ALA A 129 -11.34 12.75 1.33
CA ALA A 129 -12.11 11.49 1.48
C ALA A 129 -11.62 10.39 0.51
N TRP A 130 -11.26 10.73 -0.73
CA TRP A 130 -10.75 9.76 -1.69
C TRP A 130 -9.38 9.18 -1.29
N GLN A 131 -8.52 9.98 -0.64
CA GLN A 131 -7.24 9.52 -0.11
C GLN A 131 -7.44 8.54 1.05
N ARG A 132 -8.37 8.85 1.97
CA ARG A 132 -8.76 7.92 3.05
C ARG A 132 -9.25 6.59 2.50
N ASN A 133 -10.13 6.63 1.51
CA ASN A 133 -10.66 5.44 0.84
C ASN A 133 -9.55 4.62 0.16
N LEU A 134 -8.59 5.29 -0.48
CA LEU A 134 -7.46 4.66 -1.15
C LEU A 134 -6.59 3.86 -0.16
N THR A 135 -6.33 4.38 1.04
CA THR A 135 -5.53 3.66 2.06
C THR A 135 -6.21 2.39 2.57
N ALA A 136 -7.54 2.29 2.45
CA ALA A 136 -8.33 1.13 2.82
C ALA A 136 -8.75 0.26 1.62
N ASP A 137 -8.33 0.64 0.39
CA ASP A 137 -8.64 -0.10 -0.83
C ASP A 137 -8.00 -1.49 -0.82
N ALA A 138 -8.82 -2.52 -1.04
CA ALA A 138 -8.35 -3.90 -1.09
C ALA A 138 -7.43 -4.10 -2.29
N GLN A 139 -6.23 -4.64 -2.05
CA GLN A 139 -5.27 -4.92 -3.09
C GLN A 139 -5.28 -6.41 -3.44
N THR A 140 -5.24 -6.73 -4.73
CA THR A 140 -4.96 -8.09 -5.23
C THR A 140 -3.50 -8.14 -5.64
N SER A 141 -2.75 -9.09 -5.10
CA SER A 141 -1.31 -9.18 -5.35
C SER A 141 -0.60 -7.83 -5.14
N GLY A 142 -0.91 -7.16 -4.04
CA GLY A 142 -0.37 -5.84 -3.72
C GLY A 142 1.12 -5.86 -3.41
N GLY A 143 1.67 -4.69 -3.13
CA GLY A 143 3.10 -4.51 -2.86
C GLY A 143 3.50 -5.00 -1.47
N LEU A 144 4.79 -5.22 -1.30
CA LEU A 144 5.37 -5.40 0.02
C LEU A 144 5.39 -4.06 0.76
N LEU A 145 4.97 -4.06 2.01
CA LEU A 145 5.17 -2.98 2.97
C LEU A 145 6.36 -3.36 3.82
N VAL A 146 7.39 -2.55 3.79
CA VAL A 146 8.67 -2.77 4.47
C VAL A 146 8.85 -1.72 5.53
N ALA A 147 9.18 -2.11 6.76
CA ALA A 147 9.70 -1.24 7.80
C ALA A 147 11.21 -1.48 7.92
N CYS A 148 12.00 -0.44 7.77
CA CYS A 148 13.46 -0.52 7.87
C CYS A 148 14.03 0.71 8.55
N ASP A 149 15.24 0.58 9.11
CA ASP A 149 15.95 1.74 9.63
C ASP A 149 16.20 2.80 8.53
N ALA A 150 16.24 4.06 8.92
CA ALA A 150 16.37 5.19 7.98
C ALA A 150 17.69 5.13 7.17
N GLY A 151 18.75 4.54 7.72
CA GLY A 151 20.03 4.37 7.04
C GLY A 151 20.00 3.33 5.93
N SER A 152 19.10 2.34 6.03
CA SER A 152 18.93 1.26 5.06
C SER A 152 17.93 1.61 3.93
N ARG A 153 17.23 2.74 4.01
CA ARG A 153 16.22 3.17 3.05
C ARG A 153 16.68 3.05 1.60
N GLU A 154 17.83 3.63 1.26
CA GLU A 154 18.32 3.63 -0.14
C GLU A 154 18.70 2.23 -0.61
N GLN A 155 19.19 1.36 0.26
CA GLN A 155 19.47 -0.04 -0.06
C GLN A 155 18.18 -0.80 -0.37
N VAL A 156 17.14 -0.62 0.44
CA VAL A 156 15.82 -1.22 0.21
C VAL A 156 15.23 -0.73 -1.12
N LEU A 157 15.26 0.58 -1.39
CA LEU A 157 14.79 1.15 -2.65
C LEU A 157 15.60 0.63 -3.85
N ALA A 158 16.92 0.45 -3.71
CA ALA A 158 17.76 -0.13 -4.75
C ALA A 158 17.36 -1.59 -5.06
N CYS A 159 17.05 -2.40 -4.04
CA CYS A 159 16.55 -3.76 -4.22
C CYS A 159 15.21 -3.75 -4.98
N PHE A 160 14.28 -2.87 -4.62
CA PHE A 160 13.03 -2.71 -5.34
C PHE A 160 13.25 -2.32 -6.80
N ARG A 161 14.08 -1.32 -7.08
CA ARG A 161 14.40 -0.88 -8.45
C ARG A 161 15.05 -2.00 -9.27
N ALA A 162 16.01 -2.73 -8.71
CA ALA A 162 16.65 -3.87 -9.38
C ALA A 162 15.67 -5.00 -9.72
N ALA A 163 14.62 -5.16 -8.92
CA ALA A 163 13.54 -6.13 -9.17
C ALA A 163 12.42 -5.57 -10.07
N GLY A 164 12.58 -4.35 -10.62
CA GLY A 164 11.64 -3.71 -11.54
C GLY A 164 10.48 -2.95 -10.86
N PHE A 165 10.57 -2.67 -9.55
CA PHE A 165 9.58 -1.86 -8.82
C PHE A 165 10.07 -0.41 -8.78
N GLY A 166 9.86 0.33 -9.88
CA GLY A 166 10.35 1.71 -10.01
C GLY A 166 9.58 2.75 -9.19
N ASP A 167 8.38 2.40 -8.72
CA ASP A 167 7.47 3.31 -7.99
C ASP A 167 7.49 3.07 -6.47
N ALA A 168 8.43 2.27 -5.96
CA ALA A 168 8.57 1.96 -4.54
C ALA A 168 9.04 3.18 -3.73
#